data_da645621422f6bfefcf8ec06be9fb86f
#
_entry.id   da645621422f6bfefcf8ec06be9fb86f
#
_cell.length_a   1.000
_cell.length_b   1.000
_cell.length_c   1.000
_cell.angle_alpha   90.00
_cell.angle_beta   90.00
_cell.angle_gamma   90.00
#
_symmetry.space_group_name_H-M   'P 1'
#
loop_
_entity.id
_entity.type
_entity.pdbx_description
1 polymer ?
#
loop_
_entity_poly.entity_id
_entity_poly.type
_entity_poly.pdbx_seq_one_letter_code
_entity_poly.pdbx_strand_id
1 'polypeptide(L)'
;NKKQILRCFQAECTNLLLNLSVKNIDSVRSKIAKSFESLNKIFEIDGVVLNSKLLEIKLEELNLTYTFQLKQQQEKERQKAIKEQMVEEEKVRREIERQKAKIDKDCNQFNNEVKKLMAYMQKTSSDVEKQLYIDKIKELEDKLRDLEADKKNVLDREANAKAGFVYVISNIGSFGEDIYKIGMTRRLEPMDRIKELSSASVPFEFDVHAMIFSENALETLLHKHFEKQSVNRVNLRKEFFHVSLDEIEKVVHDNFNDIANFTKVPVAKEYRQTLSLIESESK
;
A
#
# COMPACT_ATOMS: atom_id res chain seq x y z
N ASN A 1 25.75 -34.97 -40.00
CA ASN A 1 24.78 -35.31 -38.93
C ASN A 1 25.23 -34.79 -37.53
N LYS A 2 26.52 -34.93 -37.05
CA LYS A 2 26.98 -34.38 -35.77
C LYS A 2 26.79 -32.86 -35.65
N LYS A 3 27.07 -32.08 -36.67
CA LYS A 3 26.86 -30.61 -36.66
C LYS A 3 25.39 -30.25 -36.74
N GLN A 4 24.56 -31.05 -37.37
CA GLN A 4 23.11 -30.80 -37.52
C GLN A 4 22.40 -30.97 -36.18
N ILE A 5 22.57 -32.07 -35.47
CA ILE A 5 21.94 -32.33 -34.17
C ILE A 5 22.30 -31.24 -33.15
N LEU A 6 23.57 -30.79 -33.11
CA LEU A 6 24.01 -29.70 -32.25
C LEU A 6 23.34 -28.40 -32.60
N ARG A 7 23.21 -28.04 -33.88
CA ARG A 7 22.52 -26.81 -34.35
C ARG A 7 21.06 -26.85 -34.00
N CYS A 8 20.37 -27.98 -34.24
CA CYS A 8 18.95 -28.13 -33.90
C CYS A 8 18.70 -27.93 -32.41
N PHE A 9 19.46 -28.66 -31.56
CA PHE A 9 19.31 -28.54 -30.11
C PHE A 9 19.61 -27.12 -29.62
N GLN A 10 20.67 -26.49 -30.15
CA GLN A 10 21.03 -25.13 -29.79
C GLN A 10 19.99 -24.11 -30.21
N ALA A 11 19.40 -24.24 -31.41
CA ALA A 11 18.35 -23.36 -31.90
C ALA A 11 17.07 -23.48 -31.06
N GLU A 12 16.66 -24.72 -30.73
CA GLU A 12 15.48 -24.96 -29.89
C GLU A 12 15.68 -24.41 -28.49
N CYS A 13 16.83 -24.66 -27.84
CA CYS A 13 17.16 -24.11 -26.53
C CYS A 13 17.17 -22.58 -26.55
N THR A 14 17.80 -21.96 -27.57
CA THR A 14 17.82 -20.48 -27.70
C THR A 14 16.40 -19.92 -27.82
N ASN A 15 15.55 -20.52 -28.63
CA ASN A 15 14.16 -20.08 -28.78
C ASN A 15 13.36 -20.23 -27.45
N LEU A 16 13.59 -21.31 -26.71
CA LEU A 16 12.98 -21.52 -25.40
C LEU A 16 13.45 -20.50 -24.37
N LEU A 17 14.74 -20.14 -24.37
CA LEU A 17 15.32 -19.13 -23.48
C LEU A 17 14.84 -17.71 -23.81
N LEU A 18 14.65 -17.37 -25.08
CA LEU A 18 14.08 -16.08 -25.50
C LEU A 18 12.66 -15.88 -24.97
N ASN A 19 11.89 -16.95 -24.83
CA ASN A 19 10.52 -16.94 -24.32
C ASN A 19 10.44 -17.25 -22.82
N LEU A 20 11.58 -17.25 -22.11
CA LEU A 20 11.62 -17.47 -20.67
C LEU A 20 10.98 -16.30 -19.92
N SER A 21 10.22 -16.62 -18.90
CA SER A 21 9.65 -15.66 -17.95
C SER A 21 9.72 -16.25 -16.53
N VAL A 22 9.56 -15.38 -15.52
CA VAL A 22 9.56 -15.81 -14.10
C VAL A 22 8.48 -16.86 -13.81
N LYS A 23 7.44 -16.94 -14.64
CA LYS A 23 6.28 -17.84 -14.42
C LYS A 23 6.40 -19.20 -15.10
N ASN A 24 7.31 -19.37 -16.06
CA ASN A 24 7.31 -20.56 -16.93
C ASN A 24 8.59 -21.41 -16.92
N ILE A 25 9.48 -21.18 -15.95
CA ILE A 25 10.78 -21.88 -15.88
C ILE A 25 10.65 -23.40 -15.92
N ASP A 26 9.71 -23.99 -15.18
CA ASP A 26 9.56 -25.46 -15.13
C ASP A 26 9.06 -26.03 -16.45
N SER A 27 8.19 -25.31 -17.14
CA SER A 27 7.74 -25.65 -18.49
C SER A 27 8.89 -25.60 -19.48
N VAL A 28 9.72 -24.56 -19.43
CA VAL A 28 10.89 -24.41 -20.31
C VAL A 28 11.93 -25.51 -20.01
N ARG A 29 12.19 -25.81 -18.74
CA ARG A 29 13.08 -26.90 -18.32
C ARG A 29 12.62 -28.24 -18.90
N SER A 30 11.34 -28.56 -18.77
CA SER A 30 10.74 -29.77 -19.32
C SER A 30 10.86 -29.84 -20.86
N LYS A 31 10.66 -28.71 -21.55
CA LYS A 31 10.80 -28.64 -23.02
C LYS A 31 12.24 -28.86 -23.48
N ILE A 32 13.24 -28.28 -22.78
CA ILE A 32 14.67 -28.52 -23.07
C ILE A 32 15.02 -30.01 -22.93
N ALA A 33 14.57 -30.66 -21.84
CA ALA A 33 14.78 -32.09 -21.63
C ALA A 33 14.12 -32.95 -22.73
N LYS A 34 12.88 -32.66 -23.07
CA LYS A 34 12.15 -33.34 -24.16
C LYS A 34 12.80 -33.15 -25.53
N SER A 35 13.31 -31.96 -25.82
CA SER A 35 14.05 -31.68 -27.06
C SER A 35 15.32 -32.54 -27.12
N PHE A 36 16.07 -32.63 -26.03
CA PHE A 36 17.25 -33.47 -25.92
C PHE A 36 16.97 -34.96 -26.21
N GLU A 37 15.91 -35.49 -25.58
CA GLU A 37 15.50 -36.90 -25.77
C GLU A 37 15.02 -37.15 -27.20
N SER A 38 14.18 -36.25 -27.74
CA SER A 38 13.61 -36.37 -29.09
C SER A 38 14.69 -36.34 -30.14
N LEU A 39 15.65 -35.40 -30.06
CA LEU A 39 16.76 -35.32 -31.02
C LEU A 39 17.67 -36.55 -30.94
N ASN A 40 17.99 -37.04 -29.74
CA ASN A 40 18.76 -38.27 -29.62
C ASN A 40 18.06 -39.46 -30.25
N LYS A 41 16.74 -39.59 -30.13
CA LYS A 41 15.95 -40.65 -30.74
C LYS A 41 15.92 -40.51 -32.27
N ILE A 42 15.81 -39.32 -32.82
CA ILE A 42 15.78 -39.08 -34.28
C ILE A 42 17.14 -39.45 -34.93
N PHE A 43 18.26 -39.08 -34.28
CA PHE A 43 19.59 -39.27 -34.81
C PHE A 43 20.26 -40.60 -34.41
N GLU A 44 19.53 -41.45 -33.64
CA GLU A 44 19.98 -42.79 -33.26
C GLU A 44 20.36 -43.67 -34.47
N ILE A 45 19.56 -43.56 -35.54
CA ILE A 45 19.81 -44.28 -36.82
C ILE A 45 21.17 -43.92 -37.44
N ASP A 46 21.60 -42.67 -37.23
CA ASP A 46 22.90 -42.18 -37.72
C ASP A 46 24.06 -42.48 -36.76
N GLY A 47 23.79 -43.14 -35.64
CA GLY A 47 24.78 -43.40 -34.59
C GLY A 47 25.34 -42.15 -33.89
N VAL A 48 24.53 -41.07 -33.87
CA VAL A 48 24.92 -39.77 -33.27
C VAL A 48 24.01 -39.44 -32.13
N VAL A 49 24.61 -39.18 -30.95
CA VAL A 49 23.88 -38.81 -29.74
C VAL A 49 24.48 -37.54 -29.12
N LEU A 50 23.64 -36.74 -28.52
CA LEU A 50 24.08 -35.59 -27.69
C LEU A 50 24.59 -36.10 -26.35
N ASN A 51 25.67 -35.50 -25.87
CA ASN A 51 26.22 -35.83 -24.56
C ASN A 51 25.35 -35.18 -23.43
N SER A 52 25.14 -35.92 -22.33
CA SER A 52 24.43 -35.45 -21.15
C SER A 52 24.97 -34.15 -20.55
N LYS A 53 26.32 -33.97 -20.61
CA LYS A 53 26.93 -32.70 -20.21
C LYS A 53 26.41 -31.48 -20.96
N LEU A 54 25.99 -31.64 -22.22
CA LEU A 54 25.41 -30.55 -22.99
C LEU A 54 24.03 -30.15 -22.44
N LEU A 55 23.25 -31.13 -22.01
CA LEU A 55 21.96 -30.90 -21.36
C LEU A 55 22.18 -30.16 -20.02
N GLU A 56 23.11 -30.60 -19.19
CA GLU A 56 23.47 -29.96 -17.93
C GLU A 56 23.83 -28.48 -18.15
N ILE A 57 24.72 -28.18 -19.08
CA ILE A 57 25.12 -26.80 -19.43
C ILE A 57 23.89 -25.96 -19.86
N LYS A 58 22.96 -26.53 -20.65
CA LYS A 58 21.78 -25.81 -21.07
C LYS A 58 20.78 -25.58 -19.95
N LEU A 59 20.70 -26.47 -18.97
CA LEU A 59 19.92 -26.27 -17.76
C LEU A 59 20.56 -25.23 -16.82
N GLU A 60 21.88 -25.16 -16.75
CA GLU A 60 22.61 -24.11 -16.04
C GLU A 60 22.39 -22.74 -16.72
N GLU A 61 22.47 -22.66 -18.04
CA GLU A 61 22.17 -21.45 -18.82
C GLU A 61 20.72 -20.98 -18.58
N LEU A 62 19.74 -21.90 -18.51
CA LEU A 62 18.36 -21.61 -18.11
C LEU A 62 18.28 -21.00 -16.72
N ASN A 63 18.94 -21.61 -15.74
CA ASN A 63 18.91 -21.12 -14.36
C ASN A 63 19.57 -19.73 -14.22
N LEU A 64 20.67 -19.48 -14.93
CA LEU A 64 21.32 -18.17 -14.95
C LEU A 64 20.44 -17.11 -15.60
N THR A 65 19.82 -17.42 -16.74
CA THR A 65 18.91 -16.52 -17.43
C THR A 65 17.70 -16.20 -16.58
N TYR A 66 17.14 -17.20 -15.88
CA TYR A 66 16.05 -17.02 -14.94
C TYR A 66 16.40 -16.10 -13.77
N THR A 67 17.55 -16.34 -13.13
CA THR A 67 18.02 -15.51 -12.02
C THR A 67 18.27 -14.06 -12.45
N PHE A 68 18.78 -13.85 -13.65
CA PHE A 68 18.93 -12.53 -14.21
C PHE A 68 17.58 -11.81 -14.41
N GLN A 69 16.60 -12.50 -15.00
CA GLN A 69 15.26 -11.94 -15.19
C GLN A 69 14.54 -11.65 -13.87
N LEU A 70 14.70 -12.55 -12.89
CA LEU A 70 14.15 -12.37 -11.55
C LEU A 70 14.71 -11.10 -10.88
N LYS A 71 16.03 -10.92 -10.92
CA LYS A 71 16.69 -9.71 -10.39
C LYS A 71 16.22 -8.45 -11.13
N GLN A 72 16.09 -8.51 -12.44
CA GLN A 72 15.60 -7.38 -13.24
C GLN A 72 14.16 -7.01 -12.88
N GLN A 73 13.30 -8.01 -12.66
CA GLN A 73 11.93 -7.78 -12.22
C GLN A 73 11.89 -7.17 -10.82
N GLN A 74 12.67 -7.71 -9.88
CA GLN A 74 12.77 -7.18 -8.52
C GLN A 74 13.23 -5.71 -8.52
N GLU A 75 14.22 -5.38 -9.37
CA GLU A 75 14.69 -3.99 -9.46
C GLU A 75 13.63 -3.05 -10.05
N LYS A 76 12.89 -3.49 -11.08
CA LYS A 76 11.75 -2.72 -11.62
C LYS A 76 10.66 -2.49 -10.58
N GLU A 77 10.33 -3.53 -9.81
CA GLU A 77 9.35 -3.42 -8.72
C GLU A 77 9.83 -2.48 -7.62
N ARG A 78 11.14 -2.55 -7.28
CA ARG A 78 11.76 -1.63 -6.32
C ARG A 78 11.68 -0.18 -6.78
N GLN A 79 12.06 0.10 -8.04
CA GLN A 79 11.99 1.45 -8.59
C GLN A 79 10.55 1.97 -8.64
N LYS A 80 9.60 1.11 -9.00
CA LYS A 80 8.17 1.46 -8.97
C LYS A 80 7.70 1.82 -7.57
N ALA A 81 8.08 1.03 -6.55
CA ALA A 81 7.72 1.30 -5.16
C ALA A 81 8.34 2.61 -4.64
N ILE A 82 9.61 2.90 -4.98
CA ILE A 82 10.25 4.18 -4.63
C ILE A 82 9.48 5.34 -5.26
N LYS A 83 9.13 5.23 -6.54
CA LYS A 83 8.36 6.27 -7.24
C LYS A 83 6.98 6.49 -6.62
N GLU A 84 6.28 5.40 -6.27
CA GLU A 84 4.98 5.47 -5.58
C GLU A 84 5.11 6.15 -4.22
N GLN A 85 6.17 5.83 -3.45
CA GLN A 85 6.45 6.49 -2.18
C GLN A 85 6.73 7.99 -2.35
N MET A 86 7.55 8.38 -3.33
CA MET A 86 7.82 9.79 -3.61
C MET A 86 6.54 10.56 -4.00
N VAL A 87 5.66 9.96 -4.80
CA VAL A 87 4.37 10.55 -5.17
C VAL A 87 3.48 10.73 -3.94
N GLU A 88 3.46 9.74 -3.03
CA GLU A 88 2.67 9.83 -1.80
C GLU A 88 3.22 10.91 -0.85
N GLU A 89 4.53 10.99 -0.68
CA GLU A 89 5.18 12.05 0.12
C GLU A 89 4.88 13.45 -0.45
N GLU A 90 4.89 13.60 -1.77
CA GLU A 90 4.54 14.85 -2.43
C GLU A 90 3.06 15.23 -2.22
N LYS A 91 2.14 14.26 -2.26
CA LYS A 91 0.72 14.50 -1.94
C LYS A 91 0.55 14.98 -0.51
N VAL A 92 1.19 14.33 0.46
CA VAL A 92 1.19 14.72 1.88
C VAL A 92 1.71 16.14 2.05
N ARG A 93 2.84 16.48 1.42
CA ARG A 93 3.41 17.83 1.47
C ARG A 93 2.44 18.88 0.95
N ARG A 94 1.80 18.64 -0.21
CA ARG A 94 0.82 19.55 -0.80
C ARG A 94 -0.42 19.71 0.06
N GLU A 95 -0.85 18.65 0.73
CA GLU A 95 -1.98 18.69 1.65
C GLU A 95 -1.68 19.57 2.87
N ILE A 96 -0.50 19.38 3.49
CA ILE A 96 -0.01 20.22 4.60
C ILE A 96 0.06 21.69 4.18
N GLU A 97 0.65 22.00 3.01
CA GLU A 97 0.74 23.36 2.50
C GLU A 97 -0.67 24.00 2.29
N ARG A 98 -1.62 23.22 1.75
CA ARG A 98 -3.00 23.70 1.57
C ARG A 98 -3.69 23.99 2.90
N GLN A 99 -3.53 23.13 3.89
CA GLN A 99 -4.13 23.34 5.22
C GLN A 99 -3.50 24.55 5.92
N LYS A 100 -2.19 24.72 5.88
CA LYS A 100 -1.52 25.91 6.39
C LYS A 100 -2.07 27.18 5.74
N ALA A 101 -2.14 27.22 4.43
CA ALA A 101 -2.67 28.36 3.69
C ALA A 101 -4.12 28.66 4.04
N LYS A 102 -4.95 27.63 4.27
CA LYS A 102 -6.34 27.81 4.72
C LYS A 102 -6.41 28.41 6.11
N ILE A 103 -5.67 27.84 7.06
CA ILE A 103 -5.63 28.32 8.45
C ILE A 103 -5.16 29.78 8.50
N ASP A 104 -4.08 30.12 7.77
CA ASP A 104 -3.55 31.49 7.71
C ASP A 104 -4.56 32.45 7.11
N LYS A 105 -5.32 32.05 6.09
CA LYS A 105 -6.39 32.85 5.50
C LYS A 105 -7.52 33.10 6.50
N ASP A 106 -7.98 32.06 7.20
CA ASP A 106 -9.07 32.15 8.17
C ASP A 106 -8.65 32.99 9.40
N CYS A 107 -7.40 32.83 9.90
CA CYS A 107 -6.83 33.68 10.94
C CYS A 107 -6.79 35.15 10.52
N ASN A 108 -6.35 35.45 9.30
CA ASN A 108 -6.30 36.83 8.80
C ASN A 108 -7.71 37.43 8.67
N GLN A 109 -8.69 36.62 8.23
CA GLN A 109 -10.07 37.06 8.11
C GLN A 109 -10.65 37.40 9.48
N PHE A 110 -10.53 36.50 10.47
CA PHE A 110 -11.06 36.74 11.82
C PHE A 110 -10.34 37.89 12.53
N ASN A 111 -9.03 38.02 12.41
CA ASN A 111 -8.29 39.14 12.93
C ASN A 111 -8.76 40.50 12.34
N ASN A 112 -9.05 40.52 11.04
CA ASN A 112 -9.57 41.74 10.39
C ASN A 112 -11.02 42.05 10.87
N GLU A 113 -11.84 41.03 11.14
CA GLU A 113 -13.19 41.19 11.66
C GLU A 113 -13.18 41.71 13.09
N VAL A 114 -12.31 41.16 13.96
CA VAL A 114 -12.09 41.66 15.33
C VAL A 114 -11.67 43.13 15.31
N LYS A 115 -10.71 43.52 14.47
CA LYS A 115 -10.28 44.92 14.33
C LYS A 115 -11.45 45.85 13.91
N LYS A 116 -12.32 45.41 13.00
CA LYS A 116 -13.49 46.17 12.58
C LYS A 116 -14.47 46.32 13.72
N LEU A 117 -14.79 45.25 14.43
CA LEU A 117 -15.71 45.27 15.57
C LEU A 117 -15.20 46.17 16.71
N MET A 118 -13.90 46.13 17.02
CA MET A 118 -13.26 47.04 17.97
C MET A 118 -13.43 48.52 17.54
N ALA A 119 -13.23 48.81 16.25
CA ALA A 119 -13.41 50.17 15.74
C ALA A 119 -14.88 50.65 15.80
N TYR A 120 -15.85 49.77 15.59
CA TYR A 120 -17.27 50.07 15.74
C TYR A 120 -17.66 50.29 17.22
N MET A 121 -17.16 49.42 18.12
CA MET A 121 -17.35 49.55 19.56
C MET A 121 -16.90 50.91 20.10
N GLN A 122 -15.78 51.44 19.59
CA GLN A 122 -15.25 52.76 20.00
C GLN A 122 -16.14 53.93 19.53
N LYS A 123 -16.92 53.77 18.46
CA LYS A 123 -17.78 54.81 17.87
C LYS A 123 -19.21 54.79 18.41
N THR A 124 -19.62 53.70 19.03
CA THR A 124 -20.98 53.50 19.52
C THR A 124 -21.14 54.04 20.94
N SER A 125 -22.24 54.80 21.16
CA SER A 125 -22.59 55.35 22.46
C SER A 125 -23.55 54.45 23.27
N SER A 126 -24.15 53.43 22.64
CA SER A 126 -25.11 52.52 23.24
C SER A 126 -24.40 51.37 23.99
N ASP A 127 -24.70 51.23 25.27
CA ASP A 127 -24.09 50.16 26.08
C ASP A 127 -24.56 48.75 25.67
N VAL A 128 -25.78 48.61 25.15
CA VAL A 128 -26.32 47.34 24.64
C VAL A 128 -25.57 46.89 23.39
N GLU A 129 -25.30 47.81 22.47
CA GLU A 129 -24.53 47.50 21.25
C GLU A 129 -23.06 47.19 21.58
N LYS A 130 -22.48 47.90 22.56
CA LYS A 130 -21.11 47.56 23.02
C LYS A 130 -21.00 46.14 23.55
N GLN A 131 -22.02 45.71 24.35
CA GLN A 131 -22.03 44.34 24.87
C GLN A 131 -22.13 43.31 23.75
N LEU A 132 -22.94 43.56 22.72
CA LEU A 132 -23.06 42.69 21.55
C LEU A 132 -21.73 42.56 20.79
N TYR A 133 -20.99 43.67 20.64
CA TYR A 133 -19.68 43.64 20.01
C TYR A 133 -18.65 42.88 20.86
N ILE A 134 -18.69 43.03 22.17
CA ILE A 134 -17.81 42.29 23.11
C ILE A 134 -18.05 40.79 23.01
N ASP A 135 -19.32 40.35 23.00
CA ASP A 135 -19.66 38.93 22.91
C ASP A 135 -19.18 38.33 21.57
N LYS A 136 -19.35 39.11 20.49
CA LYS A 136 -18.90 38.66 19.17
C LYS A 136 -17.39 38.64 19.00
N ILE A 137 -16.66 39.57 19.63
CA ILE A 137 -15.21 39.57 19.69
C ILE A 137 -14.71 38.33 20.42
N LYS A 138 -15.32 38.00 21.58
CA LYS A 138 -14.95 36.78 22.34
C LYS A 138 -15.14 35.50 21.50
N GLU A 139 -16.28 35.40 20.80
CA GLU A 139 -16.52 34.23 19.89
C GLU A 139 -15.43 34.12 18.83
N LEU A 140 -14.99 35.23 18.24
CA LEU A 140 -13.94 35.23 17.23
C LEU A 140 -12.54 34.93 17.82
N GLU A 141 -12.27 35.41 19.04
CA GLU A 141 -11.01 35.12 19.76
C GLU A 141 -10.93 33.62 20.12
N ASP A 142 -12.04 32.99 20.53
CA ASP A 142 -12.09 31.56 20.79
C ASP A 142 -11.82 30.77 19.50
N LYS A 143 -12.44 31.15 18.37
CA LYS A 143 -12.15 30.55 17.06
C LYS A 143 -10.70 30.73 16.62
N LEU A 144 -10.08 31.88 16.89
CA LEU A 144 -8.67 32.12 16.60
C LEU A 144 -7.76 31.21 17.44
N ARG A 145 -8.11 30.98 18.72
CA ARG A 145 -7.36 30.05 19.59
C ARG A 145 -7.42 28.62 19.08
N ASP A 146 -8.60 28.17 18.61
CA ASP A 146 -8.75 26.84 18.01
C ASP A 146 -7.92 26.71 16.73
N LEU A 147 -7.92 27.73 15.85
CA LEU A 147 -7.09 27.73 14.65
C LEU A 147 -5.59 27.76 14.94
N GLU A 148 -5.16 28.43 16.01
CA GLU A 148 -3.76 28.41 16.45
C GLU A 148 -3.35 27.02 16.96
N ALA A 149 -4.23 26.31 17.68
CA ALA A 149 -4.01 24.94 18.09
C ALA A 149 -3.93 24.01 16.88
N ASP A 150 -4.81 24.15 15.91
CA ASP A 150 -4.78 23.38 14.66
C ASP A 150 -3.50 23.64 13.86
N LYS A 151 -3.07 24.91 13.79
CA LYS A 151 -1.81 25.29 13.13
C LYS A 151 -0.61 24.61 13.79
N LYS A 152 -0.58 24.59 15.13
CA LYS A 152 0.48 23.90 15.87
C LYS A 152 0.48 22.41 15.58
N ASN A 153 -0.70 21.76 15.59
CA ASN A 153 -0.82 20.34 15.27
C ASN A 153 -0.30 20.00 13.87
N VAL A 154 -0.58 20.84 12.87
CA VAL A 154 -0.10 20.67 11.48
C VAL A 154 1.42 20.83 11.39
N LEU A 155 1.99 21.81 12.12
CA LEU A 155 3.44 22.03 12.18
C LEU A 155 4.17 20.89 12.89
N ASP A 156 3.62 20.38 13.99
CA ASP A 156 4.20 19.25 14.72
C ASP A 156 4.22 17.98 13.86
N ARG A 157 3.16 17.75 13.07
CA ARG A 157 3.11 16.63 12.09
C ARG A 157 4.14 16.79 10.98
N GLU A 158 4.35 18.01 10.46
CA GLU A 158 5.38 18.28 9.45
C GLU A 158 6.79 18.06 10.00
N ALA A 159 7.06 18.50 11.23
CA ALA A 159 8.35 18.35 11.89
C ALA A 159 8.67 16.88 12.21
N ASN A 160 7.63 16.06 12.47
CA ASN A 160 7.79 14.66 12.82
C ASN A 160 7.63 13.77 11.58
N ALA A 161 8.68 13.70 10.76
CA ALA A 161 8.70 12.95 9.50
C ALA A 161 8.41 11.44 9.61
N LYS A 162 8.41 10.88 10.84
CA LYS A 162 8.12 9.47 11.13
C LYS A 162 6.69 9.24 11.64
N ALA A 163 6.00 10.29 12.08
CA ALA A 163 4.65 10.19 12.60
C ALA A 163 3.63 9.96 11.48
N GLY A 164 2.64 9.11 11.75
CA GLY A 164 1.57 8.81 10.81
C GLY A 164 0.50 7.92 11.43
N PHE A 165 -0.52 7.61 10.64
CA PHE A 165 -1.57 6.67 11.03
C PHE A 165 -1.26 5.28 10.48
N VAL A 166 -1.08 4.32 11.38
CA VAL A 166 -1.06 2.89 11.04
C VAL A 166 -2.50 2.42 10.96
N TYR A 167 -2.86 1.84 9.83
CA TYR A 167 -4.19 1.31 9.60
C TYR A 167 -4.18 -0.21 9.47
N VAL A 168 -5.22 -0.84 10.00
CA VAL A 168 -5.52 -2.26 9.84
C VAL A 168 -6.86 -2.36 9.10
N ILE A 169 -6.83 -2.89 7.90
CA ILE A 169 -7.99 -2.98 7.01
C ILE A 169 -8.16 -4.38 6.44
N SER A 170 -9.41 -4.79 6.18
CA SER A 170 -9.73 -6.04 5.50
C SER A 170 -10.65 -5.81 4.31
N ASN A 171 -10.73 -6.81 3.44
CA ASN A 171 -11.70 -6.87 2.35
C ASN A 171 -12.09 -8.33 2.16
N ILE A 172 -13.07 -8.78 2.95
CA ILE A 172 -13.47 -10.20 2.98
C ILE A 172 -14.03 -10.69 1.64
N GLY A 173 -14.68 -9.80 0.89
CA GLY A 173 -15.21 -10.16 -0.44
C GLY A 173 -14.15 -10.36 -1.50
N SER A 174 -12.96 -9.73 -1.34
CA SER A 174 -11.86 -9.82 -2.30
C SER A 174 -10.79 -10.84 -1.90
N PHE A 175 -10.52 -10.99 -0.59
CA PHE A 175 -9.37 -11.75 -0.09
C PHE A 175 -9.76 -12.89 0.86
N GLY A 176 -11.01 -12.95 1.32
CA GLY A 176 -11.48 -13.91 2.33
C GLY A 176 -11.32 -13.39 3.75
N GLU A 177 -11.66 -14.25 4.71
CA GLU A 177 -11.57 -13.99 6.14
C GLU A 177 -10.11 -14.06 6.62
N ASP A 178 -9.81 -13.43 7.77
CA ASP A 178 -8.50 -13.41 8.43
C ASP A 178 -7.34 -12.91 7.56
N ILE A 179 -7.63 -12.15 6.50
CA ILE A 179 -6.61 -11.47 5.70
C ILE A 179 -6.70 -9.96 5.93
N TYR A 180 -5.69 -9.42 6.59
CA TYR A 180 -5.60 -8.00 6.93
C TYR A 180 -4.42 -7.35 6.23
N LYS A 181 -4.66 -6.14 5.73
CA LYS A 181 -3.59 -5.25 5.30
C LYS A 181 -3.24 -4.33 6.46
N ILE A 182 -1.95 -4.30 6.80
CA ILE A 182 -1.37 -3.39 7.77
C ILE A 182 -0.47 -2.43 6.99
N GLY A 183 -0.76 -1.14 7.06
CA GLY A 183 0.03 -0.13 6.38
C GLY A 183 -0.01 1.20 7.11
N MET A 184 0.76 2.17 6.63
CA MET A 184 0.84 3.51 7.23
C MET A 184 0.51 4.58 6.20
N THR A 185 -0.08 5.67 6.67
CA THR A 185 -0.23 6.91 5.92
C THR A 185 0.14 8.11 6.77
N ARG A 186 0.79 9.09 6.16
CA ARG A 186 1.11 10.37 6.81
C ARG A 186 0.11 11.48 6.47
N ARG A 187 -0.92 11.15 5.70
CA ARG A 187 -1.97 12.11 5.33
C ARG A 187 -2.69 12.62 6.57
N LEU A 188 -3.12 13.87 6.52
CA LEU A 188 -3.91 14.48 7.56
C LEU A 188 -5.28 13.80 7.67
N GLU A 189 -5.87 13.46 6.51
CA GLU A 189 -7.09 12.66 6.40
C GLU A 189 -6.74 11.21 6.00
N PRO A 190 -6.51 10.31 6.95
CA PRO A 190 -6.07 8.94 6.66
C PRO A 190 -7.11 8.13 5.89
N MET A 191 -8.41 8.45 6.04
CA MET A 191 -9.49 7.77 5.32
C MET A 191 -9.42 7.97 3.81
N ASP A 192 -8.85 9.07 3.32
CA ASP A 192 -8.67 9.28 1.88
C ASP A 192 -7.70 8.27 1.28
N ARG A 193 -6.69 7.85 2.05
CA ARG A 193 -5.79 6.76 1.64
C ARG A 193 -6.54 5.43 1.51
N ILE A 194 -7.43 5.11 2.44
CA ILE A 194 -8.23 3.88 2.40
C ILE A 194 -9.18 3.88 1.19
N LYS A 195 -9.84 5.02 0.92
CA LYS A 195 -10.68 5.18 -0.27
C LYS A 195 -9.90 4.99 -1.57
N GLU A 196 -8.70 5.55 -1.69
CA GLU A 196 -7.83 5.33 -2.85
C GLU A 196 -7.45 3.84 -3.02
N LEU A 197 -7.13 3.15 -1.91
CA LEU A 197 -6.85 1.71 -1.93
C LEU A 197 -8.09 0.90 -2.36
N SER A 198 -9.28 1.32 -1.94
CA SER A 198 -10.55 0.68 -2.32
C SER A 198 -10.91 0.91 -3.80
N SER A 199 -10.50 2.03 -4.38
CA SER A 199 -10.79 2.35 -5.80
C SER A 199 -9.81 1.66 -6.77
N ALA A 200 -8.68 1.14 -6.30
CA ALA A 200 -7.59 0.62 -7.12
C ALA A 200 -7.66 -0.89 -7.29
N SER A 201 -8.46 -1.38 -8.22
CA SER A 201 -8.44 -2.79 -8.67
C SER A 201 -8.97 -3.83 -7.67
N VAL A 202 -9.76 -3.43 -6.69
CA VAL A 202 -10.50 -4.34 -5.82
C VAL A 202 -12.00 -4.20 -6.06
N PRO A 203 -12.78 -5.31 -6.06
CA PRO A 203 -14.20 -5.28 -6.37
C PRO A 203 -15.07 -4.70 -5.24
N PHE A 204 -14.56 -4.65 -4.01
CA PHE A 204 -15.27 -4.16 -2.83
C PHE A 204 -14.40 -3.17 -2.05
N GLU A 205 -15.04 -2.31 -1.27
CA GLU A 205 -14.34 -1.37 -0.39
C GLU A 205 -13.66 -2.10 0.79
N PHE A 206 -12.58 -1.49 1.30
CA PHE A 206 -11.94 -1.97 2.50
C PHE A 206 -12.70 -1.54 3.76
N ASP A 207 -12.87 -2.47 4.69
CA ASP A 207 -13.32 -2.20 6.04
C ASP A 207 -12.14 -1.79 6.92
N VAL A 208 -12.31 -0.76 7.74
CA VAL A 208 -11.29 -0.26 8.67
C VAL A 208 -11.54 -0.87 10.05
N HIS A 209 -10.55 -1.63 10.54
CA HIS A 209 -10.60 -2.26 11.86
C HIS A 209 -9.90 -1.42 12.93
N ALA A 210 -8.77 -0.79 12.59
CA ALA A 210 -8.06 0.12 13.47
C ALA A 210 -7.38 1.24 12.69
N MET A 211 -7.29 2.41 13.35
CA MET A 211 -6.55 3.57 12.87
C MET A 211 -5.80 4.14 14.08
N ILE A 212 -4.48 3.98 14.08
CA ILE A 212 -3.63 4.23 15.25
C ILE A 212 -2.61 5.29 14.87
N PHE A 213 -2.66 6.45 15.53
CA PHE A 213 -1.60 7.44 15.37
C PHE A 213 -0.34 6.95 16.09
N SER A 214 0.78 6.94 15.41
CA SER A 214 2.06 6.50 15.94
C SER A 214 3.18 7.42 15.48
N GLU A 215 3.96 7.88 16.44
CA GLU A 215 5.23 8.61 16.21
C GLU A 215 6.41 7.64 16.03
N ASN A 216 6.19 6.37 16.31
CA ASN A 216 7.19 5.31 16.27
C ASN A 216 6.94 4.38 15.09
N ALA A 217 7.87 3.46 14.89
CA ALA A 217 7.81 2.47 13.81
C ALA A 217 6.84 1.30 14.08
N LEU A 218 5.59 1.57 14.54
CA LEU A 218 4.58 0.55 14.84
C LEU A 218 4.30 -0.35 13.62
N GLU A 219 4.15 0.24 12.43
CA GLU A 219 3.99 -0.52 11.19
C GLU A 219 5.14 -1.52 11.00
N THR A 220 6.38 -1.06 11.14
CA THR A 220 7.57 -1.91 10.98
C THR A 220 7.61 -3.02 12.02
N LEU A 221 7.19 -2.75 13.25
CA LEU A 221 7.10 -3.75 14.32
C LEU A 221 6.08 -4.82 13.97
N LEU A 222 4.87 -4.44 13.55
CA LEU A 222 3.81 -5.36 13.15
C LEU A 222 4.22 -6.20 11.94
N HIS A 223 4.83 -5.59 10.93
CA HIS A 223 5.32 -6.31 9.74
C HIS A 223 6.40 -7.34 10.10
N LYS A 224 7.32 -6.98 10.99
CA LYS A 224 8.36 -7.93 11.47
C LYS A 224 7.76 -9.06 12.31
N HIS A 225 6.78 -8.74 13.16
CA HIS A 225 6.12 -9.76 14.01
C HIS A 225 5.36 -10.78 13.16
N PHE A 226 4.61 -10.31 12.14
CA PHE A 226 3.78 -11.14 11.28
C PHE A 226 4.45 -11.56 9.95
N GLU A 227 5.76 -11.41 9.80
CA GLU A 227 6.51 -11.73 8.57
C GLU A 227 6.22 -13.15 8.06
N LYS A 228 6.15 -14.12 8.98
CA LYS A 228 5.88 -15.53 8.66
C LYS A 228 4.44 -15.79 8.21
N GLN A 229 3.50 -14.93 8.57
CA GLN A 229 2.10 -14.97 8.19
C GLN A 229 1.79 -14.09 6.97
N SER A 230 2.81 -13.50 6.33
CA SER A 230 2.64 -12.73 5.10
C SER A 230 2.01 -13.60 4.00
N VAL A 231 0.93 -13.10 3.38
CA VAL A 231 0.24 -13.77 2.27
C VAL A 231 1.17 -13.90 1.06
N ASN A 232 1.97 -12.87 0.79
CA ASN A 232 2.96 -12.90 -0.28
C ASN A 232 4.36 -12.95 0.29
N ARG A 233 4.91 -14.15 0.43
CA ARG A 233 6.26 -14.39 0.98
C ARG A 233 7.39 -14.05 0.00
N VAL A 234 7.07 -13.84 -1.28
CA VAL A 234 8.06 -13.45 -2.30
C VAL A 234 8.20 -11.93 -2.38
N ASN A 235 7.09 -11.22 -2.22
CA ASN A 235 7.07 -9.77 -2.22
C ASN A 235 6.47 -9.24 -0.91
N LEU A 236 7.32 -9.06 0.09
CA LEU A 236 6.95 -8.60 1.43
C LEU A 236 6.36 -7.17 1.46
N ARG A 237 6.46 -6.41 0.34
CA ARG A 237 5.86 -5.09 0.21
C ARG A 237 4.35 -5.11 0.01
N LYS A 238 3.75 -6.30 -0.17
CA LYS A 238 2.30 -6.41 -0.34
C LYS A 238 1.52 -6.26 0.96
N GLU A 239 2.17 -6.28 2.11
CA GLU A 239 1.66 -5.88 3.44
C GLU A 239 0.31 -6.51 3.83
N PHE A 240 -0.02 -7.69 3.26
CA PHE A 240 -1.17 -8.49 3.61
C PHE A 240 -0.73 -9.69 4.44
N PHE A 241 -1.44 -9.93 5.55
CA PHE A 241 -1.09 -10.96 6.51
C PHE A 241 -2.32 -11.83 6.79
N HIS A 242 -2.09 -13.13 6.88
CA HIS A 242 -3.10 -14.11 7.29
C HIS A 242 -2.96 -14.34 8.80
N VAL A 243 -3.70 -13.55 9.57
CA VAL A 243 -3.65 -13.51 11.03
C VAL A 243 -5.04 -13.16 11.58
N SER A 244 -5.32 -13.48 12.83
CA SER A 244 -6.54 -13.03 13.48
C SER A 244 -6.44 -11.57 13.92
N LEU A 245 -7.59 -10.86 13.95
CA LEU A 245 -7.62 -9.49 14.43
C LEU A 245 -7.24 -9.39 15.91
N ASP A 246 -7.59 -10.41 16.71
CA ASP A 246 -7.25 -10.48 18.13
C ASP A 246 -5.74 -10.58 18.36
N GLU A 247 -5.00 -11.27 17.48
CA GLU A 247 -3.52 -11.30 17.53
C GLU A 247 -2.92 -9.94 17.20
N ILE A 248 -3.45 -9.23 16.20
CA ILE A 248 -3.01 -7.86 15.87
C ILE A 248 -3.27 -6.94 17.05
N GLU A 249 -4.48 -6.95 17.61
CA GLU A 249 -4.88 -6.16 18.77
C GLU A 249 -3.94 -6.41 19.96
N LYS A 250 -3.66 -7.67 20.28
CA LYS A 250 -2.75 -8.05 21.35
C LYS A 250 -1.34 -7.48 21.14
N VAL A 251 -0.76 -7.63 19.96
CA VAL A 251 0.59 -7.11 19.66
C VAL A 251 0.63 -5.59 19.75
N VAL A 252 -0.44 -4.90 19.34
CA VAL A 252 -0.56 -3.44 19.48
C VAL A 252 -0.61 -3.05 20.96
N HIS A 253 -1.44 -3.69 21.77
CA HIS A 253 -1.56 -3.39 23.20
C HIS A 253 -0.28 -3.73 23.98
N ASP A 254 0.40 -4.81 23.65
CA ASP A 254 1.64 -5.23 24.31
C ASP A 254 2.81 -4.25 24.06
N ASN A 255 2.81 -3.54 22.93
CA ASN A 255 3.91 -2.67 22.50
C ASN A 255 3.57 -1.17 22.52
N PHE A 256 2.29 -0.84 22.63
CA PHE A 256 1.77 0.53 22.63
C PHE A 256 0.81 0.71 23.80
N ASN A 257 1.13 1.65 24.69
CA ASN A 257 0.27 1.97 25.85
C ASN A 257 -1.00 2.75 25.47
N ASP A 258 -1.23 3.07 24.20
CA ASP A 258 -2.41 3.79 23.77
C ASP A 258 -3.60 2.84 23.60
N ILE A 259 -4.78 3.33 23.99
CA ILE A 259 -6.05 2.62 23.83
C ILE A 259 -6.44 2.67 22.35
N ALA A 260 -5.91 1.72 21.57
CA ALA A 260 -6.32 1.55 20.19
C ALA A 260 -7.71 0.90 20.14
N ASN A 261 -8.69 1.57 19.53
CA ASN A 261 -10.01 1.01 19.34
C ASN A 261 -10.03 0.11 18.10
N PHE A 262 -10.41 -1.16 18.28
CA PHE A 262 -10.56 -2.12 17.21
C PHE A 262 -12.04 -2.41 16.90
N THR A 263 -12.42 -2.31 15.63
CA THR A 263 -13.72 -2.75 15.13
C THR A 263 -13.62 -4.20 14.66
N LYS A 264 -14.13 -5.13 15.46
CA LYS A 264 -13.93 -6.59 15.21
C LYS A 264 -14.76 -7.12 14.05
N VAL A 265 -15.92 -6.54 13.79
CA VAL A 265 -16.84 -7.05 12.76
C VAL A 265 -16.74 -6.18 11.52
N PRO A 266 -16.30 -6.73 10.38
CA PRO A 266 -16.29 -6.01 9.11
C PRO A 266 -17.74 -5.75 8.66
N VAL A 267 -18.00 -4.54 8.20
CA VAL A 267 -19.32 -4.16 7.67
C VAL A 267 -19.59 -4.87 6.36
N ALA A 268 -18.59 -4.92 5.47
CA ALA A 268 -18.61 -5.60 4.18
C ALA A 268 -19.92 -5.40 3.40
N LYS A 269 -20.43 -4.16 3.39
CA LYS A 269 -21.81 -3.85 2.95
C LYS A 269 -22.10 -4.33 1.53
N GLU A 270 -21.29 -3.96 0.58
CA GLU A 270 -21.48 -4.31 -0.84
C GLU A 270 -21.34 -5.81 -1.08
N TYR A 271 -20.39 -6.45 -0.41
CA TYR A 271 -20.19 -7.90 -0.49
C TYR A 271 -21.41 -8.66 0.04
N ARG A 272 -21.95 -8.28 1.22
CA ARG A 272 -23.16 -8.91 1.79
C ARG A 272 -24.40 -8.67 0.93
N GLN A 273 -24.53 -7.48 0.33
CA GLN A 273 -25.60 -7.20 -0.63
C GLN A 273 -25.46 -8.08 -1.87
N THR A 274 -24.25 -8.23 -2.40
CA THR A 274 -23.99 -9.11 -3.54
C THR A 274 -24.38 -10.54 -3.26
N LEU A 275 -24.01 -11.07 -2.09
CA LEU A 275 -24.42 -12.43 -1.68
C LEU A 275 -25.95 -12.57 -1.62
N SER A 276 -26.66 -11.59 -1.06
CA SER A 276 -28.13 -11.63 -0.99
C SER A 276 -28.80 -11.60 -2.36
N LEU A 277 -28.23 -10.87 -3.34
CA LEU A 277 -28.70 -10.87 -4.73
C LEU A 277 -28.49 -12.22 -5.39
N ILE A 278 -27.32 -12.83 -5.26
CA ILE A 278 -27.02 -14.16 -5.79
C ILE A 278 -27.97 -15.23 -5.23
N GLU A 279 -28.23 -15.17 -3.91
CA GLU A 279 -29.18 -16.09 -3.27
C GLU A 279 -30.62 -15.90 -3.77
N SER A 280 -31.00 -14.68 -4.10
CA SER A 280 -32.34 -14.37 -4.65
C SER A 280 -32.51 -14.83 -6.11
N GLU A 281 -31.43 -14.83 -6.89
CA GLU A 281 -31.41 -15.30 -8.28
C GLU A 281 -31.36 -16.84 -8.40
N SER A 282 -30.94 -17.51 -7.32
CA SER A 282 -30.81 -18.97 -7.26
C SER A 282 -32.11 -19.68 -6.83
N LYS A 283 -33.13 -18.92 -6.43
CA LYS A 283 -34.48 -19.38 -6.05
C LYS A 283 -35.49 -19.15 -7.16
#